data_e63500d2514bb60a93558a41753743db
#
_entry.id   e63500d2514bb60a93558a41753743db
#
_cell.length_a   1.000
_cell.length_b   1.000
_cell.length_c   1.000
_cell.angle_alpha   90.00
_cell.angle_beta   90.00
_cell.angle_gamma   90.00
#
_symmetry.space_group_name_H-M   'P 1'
#
loop_
_entity.id
_entity.type
_entity.pdbx_description
1 polymer ?
#
loop_
_entity_poly.entity_id
_entity_poly.type
_entity_poly.pdbx_seq_one_letter_code
_entity_poly.pdbx_strand_id
1 'polypeptide(L)'
;MAALLLPLGQAAGQEAKPAAESAVEREFRKLLELDDKAHNEVDEWIRDNAKLAEKQAGTDPASLSLQVRQRLGKVGAAYEAFLKRHSGHVRARLAYGSFFSDLNEINKAMAQWNKALELAPKNPVAWNNLGKAHGRQGNIPEALRHFEKAGELAPREPLYLRNLATLIFSHPDKAARYYLIDRARAVAKSLALFKKARALDPKNFSLAADAAMAQLGTQPLDAKAAFAAWNAALAIAPSSVEAEGVRIHLARIHVHLGDGDAARAQLAKVHETQYTELKADILKSLDPPPPAKP
;
A
#
# COMPACT_ATOMS: atom_id res chain seq x y z
N MET A 1 -55.57 -6.59 30.89
CA MET A 1 -54.53 -5.81 31.62
C MET A 1 -53.73 -5.05 30.55
N ALA A 2 -53.95 -3.75 30.48
CA ALA A 2 -53.31 -2.85 29.53
C ALA A 2 -52.01 -2.32 30.16
N ALA A 3 -50.88 -2.54 29.50
CA ALA A 3 -49.60 -1.94 29.87
C ALA A 3 -49.36 -0.67 29.02
N LEU A 4 -49.27 0.44 29.69
CA LEU A 4 -49.02 1.78 29.14
C LEU A 4 -47.60 1.82 28.51
N LEU A 5 -47.57 2.15 27.23
CA LEU A 5 -46.37 2.61 26.54
C LEU A 5 -46.25 4.12 26.69
N LEU A 6 -45.25 4.57 27.43
CA LEU A 6 -44.83 5.97 27.46
C LEU A 6 -43.96 6.28 26.23
N PRO A 7 -44.15 7.40 25.52
CA PRO A 7 -43.29 7.80 24.44
C PRO A 7 -41.98 8.37 24.96
N LEU A 8 -40.85 7.76 24.57
CA LEU A 8 -39.51 8.31 24.72
C LEU A 8 -39.40 9.53 23.83
N GLY A 9 -39.24 10.71 24.48
CA GLY A 9 -39.05 11.98 23.81
C GLY A 9 -37.82 11.95 22.90
N GLN A 10 -38.00 12.24 21.65
CA GLN A 10 -36.95 12.60 20.71
C GLN A 10 -36.36 13.94 21.15
N ALA A 11 -35.19 13.91 21.77
CA ALA A 11 -34.33 15.07 21.82
C ALA A 11 -33.79 15.31 20.41
N ALA A 12 -34.36 16.29 19.72
CA ALA A 12 -33.83 16.81 18.46
C ALA A 12 -32.45 17.40 18.76
N GLY A 13 -31.39 16.62 18.53
CA GLY A 13 -30.04 17.11 18.46
C GLY A 13 -29.96 18.09 17.29
N GLN A 14 -29.79 19.35 17.54
CA GLN A 14 -29.41 20.34 16.54
C GLN A 14 -28.08 19.85 15.96
N GLU A 15 -28.06 19.39 14.69
CA GLU A 15 -26.86 19.21 13.94
C GLU A 15 -26.09 20.52 13.92
N ALA A 16 -24.96 20.56 14.63
CA ALA A 16 -24.09 21.72 14.64
C ALA A 16 -23.67 22.00 13.21
N LYS A 17 -24.05 23.16 12.67
CA LYS A 17 -23.60 23.62 11.35
C LYS A 17 -22.08 23.47 11.27
N PRO A 18 -21.52 22.83 10.26
CA PRO A 18 -20.06 22.69 10.15
C PRO A 18 -19.43 24.06 10.28
N ALA A 19 -18.47 24.20 11.19
CA ALA A 19 -17.75 25.44 11.40
C ALA A 19 -17.17 25.92 10.06
N ALA A 20 -17.34 27.21 9.73
CA ALA A 20 -16.85 27.76 8.47
C ALA A 20 -15.34 27.47 8.36
N GLU A 21 -14.91 26.86 7.25
CA GLU A 21 -13.51 26.55 6.99
C GLU A 21 -12.64 27.80 7.12
N SER A 22 -11.55 27.71 7.88
CA SER A 22 -10.64 28.84 8.08
C SER A 22 -9.97 29.28 6.77
N ALA A 23 -9.52 30.53 6.70
CA ALA A 23 -8.79 31.04 5.53
C ALA A 23 -7.54 30.20 5.24
N VAL A 24 -6.83 29.75 6.28
CA VAL A 24 -5.64 28.89 6.18
C VAL A 24 -5.99 27.53 5.59
N GLU A 25 -7.09 26.91 6.04
CA GLU A 25 -7.51 25.61 5.49
C GLU A 25 -7.96 25.73 4.03
N ARG A 26 -8.62 26.83 3.63
CA ARG A 26 -8.94 27.10 2.22
C ARG A 26 -7.69 27.26 1.35
N GLU A 27 -6.68 27.97 1.88
CA GLU A 27 -5.40 28.13 1.19
C GLU A 27 -4.67 26.78 1.06
N PHE A 28 -4.66 25.97 2.12
CA PHE A 28 -4.06 24.63 2.09
C PHE A 28 -4.78 23.71 1.11
N ARG A 29 -6.11 23.73 1.05
CA ARG A 29 -6.86 22.94 0.05
C ARG A 29 -6.49 23.31 -1.39
N LYS A 30 -6.40 24.63 -1.71
CA LYS A 30 -5.95 25.08 -3.04
C LYS A 30 -4.52 24.60 -3.35
N LEU A 31 -3.66 24.51 -2.35
CA LEU A 31 -2.31 23.97 -2.51
C LEU A 31 -2.35 22.47 -2.85
N LEU A 32 -3.21 21.67 -2.18
CA LEU A 32 -3.39 20.26 -2.53
C LEU A 32 -4.00 20.08 -3.93
N GLU A 33 -4.98 20.89 -4.32
CA GLU A 33 -5.55 20.90 -5.68
C GLU A 33 -4.49 21.22 -6.75
N LEU A 34 -3.56 22.14 -6.45
CA LEU A 34 -2.43 22.45 -7.34
C LEU A 34 -1.47 21.27 -7.48
N ASP A 35 -1.19 20.57 -6.37
CA ASP A 35 -0.34 19.41 -6.31
C ASP A 35 -0.95 18.24 -7.12
N ASP A 36 -2.19 17.86 -6.81
CA ASP A 36 -2.92 16.81 -7.52
C ASP A 36 -3.00 17.09 -9.03
N LYS A 37 -3.33 18.34 -9.40
CA LYS A 37 -3.39 18.75 -10.80
C LYS A 37 -2.02 18.62 -11.50
N ALA A 38 -0.94 18.98 -10.81
CA ALA A 38 0.39 18.88 -11.38
C ALA A 38 0.81 17.43 -11.61
N HIS A 39 0.53 16.54 -10.68
CA HIS A 39 0.82 15.12 -10.82
C HIS A 39 0.01 14.50 -11.97
N ASN A 40 -1.29 14.79 -12.04
CA ASN A 40 -2.15 14.30 -13.12
C ASN A 40 -1.66 14.77 -14.51
N GLU A 41 -1.27 16.05 -14.65
CA GLU A 41 -0.69 16.57 -15.90
C GLU A 41 0.63 15.88 -16.26
N VAL A 42 1.50 15.64 -15.28
CA VAL A 42 2.77 14.92 -15.48
C VAL A 42 2.53 13.49 -15.93
N ASP A 43 1.62 12.79 -15.29
CA ASP A 43 1.26 11.41 -15.64
C ASP A 43 0.65 11.33 -17.05
N GLU A 44 -0.13 12.32 -17.46
CA GLU A 44 -0.67 12.44 -18.81
C GLU A 44 0.45 12.67 -19.84
N TRP A 45 1.36 13.60 -19.58
CA TRP A 45 2.51 13.84 -20.46
C TRP A 45 3.38 12.60 -20.65
N ILE A 46 3.67 11.87 -19.57
CA ILE A 46 4.46 10.63 -19.64
C ILE A 46 3.75 9.57 -20.48
N ARG A 47 2.44 9.35 -20.24
CA ARG A 47 1.64 8.38 -21.01
C ARG A 47 1.55 8.72 -22.50
N ASP A 48 1.28 10.00 -22.79
CA ASP A 48 1.12 10.45 -24.18
C ASP A 48 2.47 10.44 -24.91
N ASN A 49 3.55 10.83 -24.23
CA ASN A 49 4.89 10.71 -24.80
C ASN A 49 5.26 9.26 -25.10
N ALA A 50 4.90 8.30 -24.24
CA ALA A 50 5.13 6.88 -24.49
C ALA A 50 4.43 6.40 -25.78
N LYS A 51 3.14 6.76 -25.95
CA LYS A 51 2.38 6.45 -27.18
C LYS A 51 2.97 7.09 -28.44
N LEU A 52 3.50 8.31 -28.32
CA LEU A 52 4.15 9.00 -29.44
C LEU A 52 5.52 8.40 -29.75
N ALA A 53 6.27 7.95 -28.74
CA ALA A 53 7.56 7.29 -28.91
C ALA A 53 7.43 5.96 -29.68
N GLU A 54 6.36 5.18 -29.49
CA GLU A 54 6.04 4.00 -30.29
C GLU A 54 5.92 4.34 -31.79
N LYS A 55 5.51 5.58 -32.12
CA LYS A 55 5.39 6.10 -33.50
C LYS A 55 6.59 6.91 -33.94
N GLN A 56 7.70 6.86 -33.20
CA GLN A 56 8.93 7.65 -33.43
C GLN A 56 8.70 9.18 -33.42
N ALA A 57 7.66 9.65 -32.75
CA ALA A 57 7.26 11.07 -32.67
C ALA A 57 7.24 11.62 -31.23
N GLY A 58 7.83 10.92 -30.28
CA GLY A 58 7.88 11.35 -28.89
C GLY A 58 8.86 12.49 -28.64
N THR A 59 8.60 13.28 -27.60
CA THR A 59 9.55 14.24 -27.04
C THR A 59 10.75 13.48 -26.46
N ASP A 60 11.96 14.00 -26.67
CA ASP A 60 13.15 13.38 -26.11
C ASP A 60 13.12 13.35 -24.56
N PRO A 61 13.75 12.34 -23.94
CA PRO A 61 13.66 12.16 -22.49
C PRO A 61 14.20 13.34 -21.66
N ALA A 62 15.18 14.09 -22.15
CA ALA A 62 15.76 15.21 -21.44
C ALA A 62 14.78 16.40 -21.41
N SER A 63 14.17 16.71 -22.57
CA SER A 63 13.16 17.77 -22.69
C SER A 63 11.92 17.46 -21.86
N LEU A 64 11.40 16.21 -21.89
CA LEU A 64 10.28 15.80 -21.06
C LEU A 64 10.64 15.92 -19.56
N SER A 65 11.82 15.45 -19.16
CA SER A 65 12.31 15.55 -17.78
C SER A 65 12.44 17.01 -17.31
N LEU A 66 12.85 17.93 -18.20
CA LEU A 66 12.91 19.37 -17.89
C LEU A 66 11.51 19.94 -17.67
N GLN A 67 10.56 19.61 -18.54
CA GLN A 67 9.17 20.04 -18.44
C GLN A 67 8.52 19.56 -17.12
N VAL A 68 8.71 18.29 -16.78
CA VAL A 68 8.25 17.70 -15.51
C VAL A 68 8.85 18.46 -14.31
N ARG A 69 10.17 18.66 -14.29
CA ARG A 69 10.84 19.40 -13.21
C ARG A 69 10.32 20.83 -13.07
N GLN A 70 10.10 21.54 -14.17
CA GLN A 70 9.56 22.89 -14.13
C GLN A 70 8.13 22.92 -13.57
N ARG A 71 7.30 21.95 -13.95
CA ARG A 71 5.92 21.86 -13.47
C ARG A 71 5.85 21.55 -11.97
N LEU A 72 6.58 20.55 -11.52
CA LEU A 72 6.62 20.14 -10.12
C LEU A 72 7.40 21.15 -9.25
N GLY A 73 8.38 21.85 -9.80
CA GLY A 73 9.07 22.94 -9.12
C GLY A 73 8.14 24.09 -8.69
N LYS A 74 7.09 24.38 -9.46
CA LYS A 74 6.05 25.36 -9.08
C LYS A 74 5.24 24.88 -7.86
N VAL A 75 4.97 23.58 -7.74
CA VAL A 75 4.30 22.99 -6.59
C VAL A 75 5.18 23.08 -5.36
N GLY A 76 6.46 22.68 -5.47
CA GLY A 76 7.43 22.81 -4.39
C GLY A 76 7.52 24.24 -3.85
N ALA A 77 7.64 25.25 -4.75
CA ALA A 77 7.65 26.67 -4.37
C ALA A 77 6.35 27.10 -3.67
N ALA A 78 5.20 26.57 -4.08
CA ALA A 78 3.92 26.87 -3.43
C ALA A 78 3.86 26.28 -1.99
N TYR A 79 4.36 25.05 -1.77
CA TYR A 79 4.50 24.49 -0.42
C TYR A 79 5.43 25.33 0.46
N GLU A 80 6.57 25.77 -0.07
CA GLU A 80 7.53 26.62 0.67
C GLU A 80 6.89 27.95 1.05
N ALA A 81 6.20 28.61 0.11
CA ALA A 81 5.51 29.87 0.36
C ALA A 81 4.41 29.72 1.40
N PHE A 82 3.62 28.64 1.34
CA PHE A 82 2.59 28.34 2.35
C PHE A 82 3.22 28.12 3.72
N LEU A 83 4.23 27.26 3.82
CA LEU A 83 4.90 26.93 5.09
C LEU A 83 5.72 28.07 5.67
N LYS A 84 6.13 29.05 4.85
CA LYS A 84 6.74 30.30 5.33
C LYS A 84 5.72 31.15 6.09
N ARG A 85 4.46 31.19 5.63
CA ARG A 85 3.37 31.93 6.31
C ARG A 85 2.76 31.14 7.48
N HIS A 86 2.71 29.81 7.36
CA HIS A 86 2.02 28.88 8.27
C HIS A 86 2.96 27.78 8.74
N SER A 87 4.07 28.15 9.39
CA SER A 87 5.16 27.24 9.77
C SER A 87 4.74 26.07 10.66
N GLY A 88 3.70 26.28 11.49
CA GLY A 88 3.11 25.26 12.38
C GLY A 88 2.05 24.35 11.73
N HIS A 89 1.81 24.45 10.41
CA HIS A 89 0.75 23.68 9.75
C HIS A 89 1.18 22.23 9.50
N VAL A 90 0.85 21.32 10.43
CA VAL A 90 1.28 19.90 10.42
C VAL A 90 0.87 19.18 9.14
N ARG A 91 -0.39 19.35 8.69
CA ARG A 91 -0.89 18.68 7.47
C ARG A 91 -0.13 19.10 6.21
N ALA A 92 0.26 20.37 6.11
CA ALA A 92 1.08 20.83 4.97
C ALA A 92 2.50 20.24 5.02
N ARG A 93 3.08 20.08 6.21
CA ARG A 93 4.36 19.37 6.37
C ARG A 93 4.26 17.91 5.92
N LEU A 94 3.16 17.21 6.28
CA LEU A 94 2.91 15.84 5.86
C LEU A 94 2.78 15.74 4.34
N ALA A 95 1.96 16.60 3.73
CA ALA A 95 1.76 16.63 2.29
C ALA A 95 3.05 16.97 1.53
N TYR A 96 3.80 17.99 1.98
CA TYR A 96 5.07 18.35 1.36
C TYR A 96 6.12 17.23 1.47
N GLY A 97 6.13 16.49 2.58
CA GLY A 97 6.93 15.27 2.71
C GLY A 97 6.53 14.20 1.69
N SER A 98 5.22 13.99 1.47
CA SER A 98 4.72 13.05 0.45
C SER A 98 5.12 13.50 -0.96
N PHE A 99 4.96 14.77 -1.28
CA PHE A 99 5.44 15.36 -2.53
C PHE A 99 6.93 15.06 -2.80
N PHE A 100 7.80 15.26 -1.82
CA PHE A 100 9.22 14.89 -1.97
C PHE A 100 9.45 13.38 -2.10
N SER A 101 8.64 12.56 -1.42
CA SER A 101 8.72 11.10 -1.54
C SER A 101 8.37 10.62 -2.94
N ASP A 102 7.39 11.23 -3.59
CA ASP A 102 6.97 10.92 -4.97
C ASP A 102 8.04 11.33 -5.98
N LEU A 103 8.78 12.41 -5.69
CA LEU A 103 9.98 12.81 -6.43
C LEU A 103 11.23 11.94 -6.13
N ASN A 104 11.10 10.90 -5.29
CA ASN A 104 12.20 10.09 -4.79
C ASN A 104 13.26 10.88 -3.98
N GLU A 105 12.94 12.07 -3.50
CA GLU A 105 13.79 12.92 -2.66
C GLU A 105 13.62 12.55 -1.17
N ILE A 106 13.91 11.31 -0.81
CA ILE A 106 13.57 10.70 0.48
C ILE A 106 14.10 11.49 1.68
N ASN A 107 15.31 12.05 1.60
CA ASN A 107 15.86 12.83 2.71
C ASN A 107 15.10 14.14 2.96
N LYS A 108 14.61 14.80 1.91
CA LYS A 108 13.76 15.99 2.03
C LYS A 108 12.38 15.62 2.59
N ALA A 109 11.82 14.48 2.14
CA ALA A 109 10.57 13.94 2.68
C ALA A 109 10.67 13.71 4.19
N MET A 110 11.72 13.00 4.64
CA MET A 110 11.96 12.72 6.05
C MET A 110 12.14 14.01 6.88
N ALA A 111 12.81 15.03 6.33
CA ALA A 111 12.96 16.32 7.01
C ALA A 111 11.60 16.98 7.27
N GLN A 112 10.65 16.94 6.32
CA GLN A 112 9.30 17.48 6.53
C GLN A 112 8.49 16.66 7.53
N TRP A 113 8.54 15.33 7.47
CA TRP A 113 7.83 14.47 8.42
C TRP A 113 8.40 14.56 9.85
N ASN A 114 9.72 14.73 10.02
CA ASN A 114 10.32 15.01 11.33
C ASN A 114 9.83 16.35 11.88
N LYS A 115 9.77 17.42 11.06
CA LYS A 115 9.17 18.69 11.48
C LYS A 115 7.69 18.55 11.83
N ALA A 116 6.95 17.67 11.15
CA ALA A 116 5.57 17.37 11.53
C ALA A 116 5.49 16.69 12.92
N LEU A 117 6.45 15.82 13.26
CA LEU A 117 6.54 15.19 14.59
C LEU A 117 7.00 16.16 15.69
N GLU A 118 7.88 17.13 15.39
CA GLU A 118 8.22 18.20 16.34
C GLU A 118 6.98 19.01 16.75
N LEU A 119 6.09 19.27 15.80
CA LEU A 119 4.83 19.99 16.03
C LEU A 119 3.72 19.13 16.63
N ALA A 120 3.67 17.86 16.25
CA ALA A 120 2.63 16.90 16.64
C ALA A 120 3.24 15.50 16.88
N PRO A 121 3.88 15.25 18.03
CA PRO A 121 4.58 14.01 18.33
C PRO A 121 3.71 12.73 18.30
N LYS A 122 2.39 12.92 18.46
CA LYS A 122 1.40 11.82 18.42
C LYS A 122 0.72 11.68 17.07
N ASN A 123 1.27 12.24 15.99
CA ASN A 123 0.68 12.11 14.66
C ASN A 123 1.08 10.76 14.03
N PRO A 124 0.15 9.78 13.87
CA PRO A 124 0.50 8.44 13.38
C PRO A 124 0.90 8.44 11.90
N VAL A 125 0.40 9.41 11.10
CA VAL A 125 0.76 9.53 9.67
C VAL A 125 2.24 9.82 9.50
N ALA A 126 2.80 10.75 10.29
CA ALA A 126 4.22 11.09 10.23
C ALA A 126 5.10 9.89 10.62
N TRP A 127 4.73 9.17 11.69
CA TRP A 127 5.42 7.95 12.10
C TRP A 127 5.38 6.89 10.98
N ASN A 128 4.22 6.64 10.39
CA ASN A 128 4.07 5.69 9.29
C ASN A 128 4.91 6.07 8.07
N ASN A 129 4.94 7.34 7.69
CA ASN A 129 5.69 7.81 6.52
C ASN A 129 7.20 7.71 6.74
N LEU A 130 7.70 8.02 7.95
CA LEU A 130 9.10 7.78 8.32
C LEU A 130 9.43 6.28 8.32
N GLY A 131 8.51 5.42 8.76
CA GLY A 131 8.66 3.97 8.67
C GLY A 131 8.85 3.50 7.22
N LYS A 132 8.04 4.00 6.29
CA LYS A 132 8.20 3.73 4.84
C LYS A 132 9.56 4.22 4.32
N ALA A 133 9.97 5.43 4.70
CA ALA A 133 11.24 6.00 4.26
C ALA A 133 12.45 5.18 4.74
N HIS A 134 12.48 4.82 6.02
CA HIS A 134 13.52 3.96 6.56
C HIS A 134 13.54 2.57 5.91
N GLY A 135 12.36 1.99 5.64
CA GLY A 135 12.23 0.72 4.92
C GLY A 135 12.84 0.79 3.52
N ARG A 136 12.54 1.85 2.76
CA ARG A 136 13.13 2.10 1.42
C ARG A 136 14.65 2.27 1.46
N GLN A 137 15.19 2.85 2.52
CA GLN A 137 16.64 2.98 2.73
C GLN A 137 17.29 1.69 3.28
N GLY A 138 16.51 0.62 3.51
CA GLY A 138 17.01 -0.65 4.05
C GLY A 138 17.28 -0.64 5.56
N ASN A 139 16.94 0.46 6.25
CA ASN A 139 17.07 0.59 7.71
C ASN A 139 15.86 -0.04 8.41
N ILE A 140 15.83 -1.37 8.40
CA ILE A 140 14.66 -2.14 8.85
C ILE A 140 14.35 -1.99 10.36
N PRO A 141 15.34 -1.96 11.29
CA PRO A 141 15.04 -1.73 12.70
C PRO A 141 14.31 -0.41 12.95
N GLU A 142 14.76 0.68 12.34
CA GLU A 142 14.11 1.98 12.48
C GLU A 142 12.71 1.98 11.82
N ALA A 143 12.56 1.33 10.67
CA ALA A 143 11.26 1.19 10.03
C ALA A 143 10.26 0.44 10.90
N LEU A 144 10.68 -0.66 11.55
CA LEU A 144 9.86 -1.42 12.51
C LEU A 144 9.40 -0.51 13.66
N ARG A 145 10.36 0.19 14.31
CA ARG A 145 10.06 1.11 15.42
C ARG A 145 9.04 2.18 15.03
N HIS A 146 9.18 2.76 13.84
CA HIS A 146 8.27 3.80 13.36
C HIS A 146 6.87 3.26 13.05
N PHE A 147 6.76 2.10 12.41
CA PHE A 147 5.46 1.46 12.14
C PHE A 147 4.77 0.99 13.42
N GLU A 148 5.51 0.46 14.39
CA GLU A 148 4.96 0.13 15.71
C GLU A 148 4.36 1.36 16.37
N LYS A 149 5.09 2.49 16.35
CA LYS A 149 4.60 3.73 16.94
C LYS A 149 3.33 4.25 16.24
N ALA A 150 3.26 4.15 14.91
CA ALA A 150 2.03 4.50 14.17
C ALA A 150 0.84 3.59 14.58
N GLY A 151 1.07 2.28 14.70
CA GLY A 151 0.06 1.31 15.12
C GLY A 151 -0.39 1.48 16.58
N GLU A 152 0.51 1.86 17.50
CA GLU A 152 0.17 2.20 18.89
C GLU A 152 -0.74 3.44 18.97
N LEU A 153 -0.42 4.48 18.17
CA LEU A 153 -1.16 5.74 18.16
C LEU A 153 -2.54 5.62 17.49
N ALA A 154 -2.69 4.70 16.55
CA ALA A 154 -3.95 4.46 15.84
C ALA A 154 -4.21 2.94 15.66
N PRO A 155 -4.55 2.20 16.73
CA PRO A 155 -4.64 0.74 16.72
C PRO A 155 -5.79 0.17 15.89
N ARG A 156 -6.73 1.01 15.46
CA ARG A 156 -7.87 0.64 14.61
C ARG A 156 -7.66 1.02 13.14
N GLU A 157 -6.47 1.53 12.78
CA GLU A 157 -6.13 1.85 11.40
C GLU A 157 -5.45 0.64 10.73
N PRO A 158 -6.14 -0.05 9.79
CA PRO A 158 -5.62 -1.27 9.19
C PRO A 158 -4.33 -1.04 8.39
N LEU A 159 -4.14 0.15 7.83
CA LEU A 159 -2.97 0.50 7.04
C LEU A 159 -1.67 0.36 7.84
N TYR A 160 -1.64 0.80 9.10
CA TYR A 160 -0.41 0.75 9.90
C TYR A 160 -0.06 -0.66 10.31
N LEU A 161 -1.07 -1.47 10.63
CA LEU A 161 -0.90 -2.90 10.90
C LEU A 161 -0.40 -3.65 9.66
N ARG A 162 -0.97 -3.33 8.48
CA ARG A 162 -0.55 -3.87 7.19
C ARG A 162 0.92 -3.54 6.89
N ASN A 163 1.32 -2.27 7.02
CA ASN A 163 2.68 -1.84 6.73
C ASN A 163 3.70 -2.54 7.65
N LEU A 164 3.41 -2.64 8.95
CA LEU A 164 4.25 -3.38 9.89
C LEU A 164 4.33 -4.87 9.53
N ALA A 165 3.18 -5.50 9.23
CA ALA A 165 3.12 -6.90 8.83
C ALA A 165 3.94 -7.17 7.57
N THR A 166 3.77 -6.33 6.55
CA THR A 166 4.49 -6.43 5.27
C THR A 166 6.00 -6.29 5.48
N LEU A 167 6.44 -5.34 6.30
CA LEU A 167 7.87 -5.17 6.59
C LEU A 167 8.48 -6.39 7.29
N ILE A 168 7.78 -6.95 8.29
CA ILE A 168 8.20 -8.17 8.99
C ILE A 168 8.27 -9.35 8.02
N PHE A 169 7.25 -9.52 7.18
CA PHE A 169 7.19 -10.59 6.19
C PHE A 169 8.32 -10.50 5.16
N SER A 170 8.59 -9.30 4.64
CA SER A 170 9.64 -9.07 3.64
C SER A 170 11.06 -9.22 4.22
N HIS A 171 11.23 -9.03 5.53
CA HIS A 171 12.53 -9.07 6.20
C HIS A 171 12.49 -9.88 7.50
N PRO A 172 12.06 -11.16 7.45
CA PRO A 172 11.78 -11.94 8.65
C PRO A 172 13.01 -12.15 9.55
N ASP A 173 14.21 -12.28 8.96
CA ASP A 173 15.45 -12.46 9.74
C ASP A 173 15.89 -11.16 10.44
N LYS A 174 15.67 -10.00 9.81
CA LYS A 174 15.94 -8.71 10.44
C LYS A 174 14.91 -8.42 11.53
N ALA A 175 13.64 -8.76 11.30
CA ALA A 175 12.59 -8.66 12.30
C ALA A 175 12.82 -9.61 13.48
N ALA A 176 13.24 -10.85 13.22
CA ALA A 176 13.58 -11.82 14.26
C ALA A 176 14.68 -11.27 15.19
N ARG A 177 15.74 -10.67 14.66
CA ARG A 177 16.78 -10.01 15.43
C ARG A 177 16.29 -8.80 16.23
N TYR A 178 15.46 -7.97 15.61
CA TYR A 178 14.88 -6.79 16.26
C TYR A 178 14.01 -7.17 17.46
N TYR A 179 13.17 -8.23 17.33
CA TYR A 179 12.27 -8.71 18.37
C TYR A 179 12.91 -9.72 19.34
N LEU A 180 14.15 -10.14 19.12
CA LEU A 180 14.83 -11.20 19.89
C LEU A 180 14.04 -12.52 19.90
N ILE A 181 13.53 -12.92 18.75
CA ILE A 181 12.78 -14.16 18.49
C ILE A 181 13.39 -14.90 17.30
N ASP A 182 12.93 -16.13 17.07
CA ASP A 182 13.28 -16.87 15.84
C ASP A 182 12.50 -16.40 14.62
N ARG A 183 12.96 -16.80 13.42
CA ARG A 183 12.33 -16.48 12.15
C ARG A 183 10.85 -16.92 12.07
N ALA A 184 10.54 -18.12 12.57
CA ALA A 184 9.19 -18.67 12.50
C ALA A 184 8.21 -17.81 13.34
N ARG A 185 8.64 -17.37 14.52
CA ARG A 185 7.87 -16.43 15.36
C ARG A 185 7.73 -15.06 14.72
N ALA A 186 8.74 -14.56 13.99
CA ALA A 186 8.63 -13.32 13.24
C ALA A 186 7.56 -13.45 12.13
N VAL A 187 7.56 -14.54 11.36
CA VAL A 187 6.52 -14.81 10.36
C VAL A 187 5.14 -14.91 11.02
N ALA A 188 5.02 -15.65 12.12
CA ALA A 188 3.76 -15.75 12.87
C ALA A 188 3.25 -14.39 13.36
N LYS A 189 4.16 -13.49 13.80
CA LYS A 189 3.82 -12.10 14.19
C LYS A 189 3.26 -11.33 13.00
N SER A 190 3.87 -11.45 11.81
CA SER A 190 3.36 -10.84 10.58
C SER A 190 1.94 -11.33 10.25
N LEU A 191 1.71 -12.64 10.26
CA LEU A 191 0.39 -13.25 10.01
C LEU A 191 -0.67 -12.77 11.00
N ALA A 192 -0.32 -12.66 12.30
CA ALA A 192 -1.23 -12.15 13.32
C ALA A 192 -1.62 -10.68 13.07
N LEU A 193 -0.67 -9.84 12.63
CA LEU A 193 -0.92 -8.45 12.27
C LEU A 193 -1.83 -8.35 11.04
N PHE A 194 -1.59 -9.14 9.99
CA PHE A 194 -2.48 -9.21 8.82
C PHE A 194 -3.89 -9.66 9.20
N LYS A 195 -4.03 -10.68 10.05
CA LYS A 195 -5.33 -11.13 10.55
C LYS A 195 -6.07 -10.00 11.27
N LYS A 196 -5.38 -9.23 12.13
CA LYS A 196 -5.95 -8.08 12.83
C LYS A 196 -6.36 -6.98 11.87
N ALA A 197 -5.51 -6.64 10.90
CA ALA A 197 -5.80 -5.63 9.88
C ALA A 197 -7.04 -6.01 9.04
N ARG A 198 -7.12 -7.27 8.59
CA ARG A 198 -8.28 -7.78 7.84
C ARG A 198 -9.59 -7.78 8.64
N ALA A 199 -9.53 -7.97 9.95
CA ALA A 199 -10.71 -7.88 10.79
C ALA A 199 -11.25 -6.43 10.88
N LEU A 200 -10.38 -5.43 10.70
CA LEU A 200 -10.76 -4.01 10.66
C LEU A 200 -11.28 -3.57 9.29
N ASP A 201 -10.78 -4.16 8.20
CA ASP A 201 -11.19 -3.85 6.83
C ASP A 201 -11.33 -5.15 5.98
N PRO A 202 -12.43 -5.90 6.17
CA PRO A 202 -12.59 -7.22 5.56
C PRO A 202 -12.84 -7.19 4.03
N LYS A 203 -13.22 -6.03 3.47
CA LYS A 203 -13.49 -5.87 2.03
C LYS A 203 -12.30 -5.35 1.23
N ASN A 204 -11.17 -5.12 1.87
CA ASN A 204 -9.96 -4.61 1.22
C ASN A 204 -9.21 -5.74 0.51
N PHE A 205 -9.33 -5.78 -0.81
CA PHE A 205 -8.69 -6.80 -1.64
C PHE A 205 -7.16 -6.79 -1.49
N SER A 206 -6.52 -5.62 -1.58
CA SER A 206 -5.06 -5.50 -1.47
C SER A 206 -4.54 -6.06 -0.14
N LEU A 207 -5.25 -5.76 0.96
CA LEU A 207 -4.92 -6.29 2.28
C LEU A 207 -5.13 -7.81 2.37
N ALA A 208 -6.19 -8.33 1.71
CA ALA A 208 -6.44 -9.77 1.66
C ALA A 208 -5.35 -10.50 0.84
N ALA A 209 -4.93 -9.93 -0.28
CA ALA A 209 -3.87 -10.46 -1.12
C ALA A 209 -2.50 -10.46 -0.40
N ASP A 210 -2.15 -9.37 0.28
CA ASP A 210 -0.91 -9.31 1.09
C ASP A 210 -0.90 -10.36 2.22
N ALA A 211 -2.03 -10.52 2.90
CA ALA A 211 -2.19 -11.53 3.94
C ALA A 211 -2.09 -12.96 3.38
N ALA A 212 -2.62 -13.21 2.18
CA ALA A 212 -2.52 -14.49 1.49
C ALA A 212 -1.08 -14.76 1.02
N MET A 213 -0.39 -13.74 0.51
CA MET A 213 1.03 -13.83 0.14
C MET A 213 1.89 -14.20 1.36
N ALA A 214 1.61 -13.62 2.52
CA ALA A 214 2.35 -13.91 3.75
C ALA A 214 2.20 -15.37 4.21
N GLN A 215 1.11 -16.07 3.88
CA GLN A 215 0.96 -17.50 4.17
C GLN A 215 2.00 -18.37 3.42
N LEU A 216 2.44 -17.91 2.24
CA LEU A 216 3.46 -18.63 1.47
C LEU A 216 4.86 -18.59 2.11
N GLY A 217 5.07 -17.71 3.08
CA GLY A 217 6.32 -17.61 3.86
C GLY A 217 6.46 -18.59 5.02
N THR A 218 5.43 -19.39 5.32
CA THR A 218 5.49 -20.40 6.39
C THR A 218 6.39 -21.57 5.98
N GLN A 219 7.13 -22.14 6.93
CA GLN A 219 7.97 -23.30 6.70
C GLN A 219 7.78 -24.33 7.83
N PRO A 220 7.22 -25.53 7.52
CA PRO A 220 6.71 -25.96 6.21
C PRO A 220 5.51 -25.11 5.76
N LEU A 221 5.19 -25.11 4.45
CA LEU A 221 4.04 -24.40 3.91
C LEU A 221 2.74 -24.96 4.52
N ASP A 222 1.96 -24.09 5.17
CA ASP A 222 0.58 -24.42 5.55
C ASP A 222 -0.34 -24.21 4.33
N ALA A 223 -0.41 -25.22 3.48
CA ALA A 223 -1.21 -25.17 2.26
C ALA A 223 -2.70 -24.90 2.53
N LYS A 224 -3.26 -25.46 3.63
CA LYS A 224 -4.65 -25.23 4.00
C LYS A 224 -4.90 -23.76 4.31
N ALA A 225 -4.04 -23.14 5.11
CA ALA A 225 -4.15 -21.72 5.43
C ALA A 225 -3.91 -20.83 4.19
N ALA A 226 -2.95 -21.20 3.34
CA ALA A 226 -2.67 -20.49 2.09
C ALA A 226 -3.88 -20.53 1.13
N PHE A 227 -4.49 -21.70 0.90
CA PHE A 227 -5.72 -21.81 0.09
C PHE A 227 -6.87 -21.02 0.68
N ALA A 228 -7.10 -21.10 1.99
CA ALA A 228 -8.16 -20.34 2.65
C ALA A 228 -7.97 -18.83 2.49
N ALA A 229 -6.74 -18.33 2.61
CA ALA A 229 -6.42 -16.92 2.47
C ALA A 229 -6.61 -16.43 1.02
N TRP A 230 -6.10 -17.18 0.02
CA TRP A 230 -6.26 -16.83 -1.39
C TRP A 230 -7.71 -16.94 -1.87
N ASN A 231 -8.46 -17.95 -1.45
CA ASN A 231 -9.90 -18.03 -1.77
C ASN A 231 -10.69 -16.88 -1.13
N ALA A 232 -10.33 -16.45 0.07
CA ALA A 232 -10.94 -15.26 0.68
C ALA A 232 -10.60 -13.96 -0.09
N ALA A 233 -9.40 -13.84 -0.67
CA ALA A 233 -9.06 -12.74 -1.57
C ALA A 233 -9.84 -12.83 -2.88
N LEU A 234 -9.96 -14.03 -3.48
CA LEU A 234 -10.71 -14.26 -4.71
C LEU A 234 -12.18 -13.82 -4.58
N ALA A 235 -12.79 -14.10 -3.42
CA ALA A 235 -14.21 -13.78 -3.18
C ALA A 235 -14.51 -12.27 -3.17
N ILE A 236 -13.49 -11.43 -2.98
CA ILE A 236 -13.62 -9.95 -2.93
C ILE A 236 -12.77 -9.26 -4.02
N ALA A 237 -12.31 -10.00 -5.02
CA ALA A 237 -11.53 -9.44 -6.12
C ALA A 237 -12.39 -8.42 -6.89
N PRO A 238 -11.92 -7.18 -7.11
CA PRO A 238 -12.72 -6.11 -7.69
C PRO A 238 -12.89 -6.22 -9.21
N SER A 239 -12.02 -6.98 -9.89
CA SER A 239 -12.10 -7.18 -11.34
C SER A 239 -11.62 -8.58 -11.76
N SER A 240 -11.75 -8.91 -13.07
CA SER A 240 -11.20 -10.14 -13.67
C SER A 240 -9.69 -10.21 -13.51
N VAL A 241 -9.02 -9.07 -13.66
CA VAL A 241 -7.55 -8.96 -13.54
C VAL A 241 -7.07 -9.44 -12.17
N GLU A 242 -7.63 -8.91 -11.09
CA GLU A 242 -7.25 -9.33 -9.74
C GLU A 242 -7.67 -10.77 -9.45
N ALA A 243 -8.86 -11.18 -9.91
CA ALA A 243 -9.33 -12.55 -9.73
C ALA A 243 -8.41 -13.56 -10.43
N GLU A 244 -7.94 -13.26 -11.62
CA GLU A 244 -7.01 -14.12 -12.37
C GLU A 244 -5.60 -14.12 -11.75
N GLY A 245 -5.14 -12.97 -11.24
CA GLY A 245 -3.92 -12.90 -10.44
C GLY A 245 -3.96 -13.83 -9.21
N VAL A 246 -5.10 -13.88 -8.51
CA VAL A 246 -5.29 -14.82 -7.40
C VAL A 246 -5.24 -16.29 -7.89
N ARG A 247 -5.85 -16.60 -9.05
CA ARG A 247 -5.82 -17.96 -9.62
C ARG A 247 -4.40 -18.42 -9.97
N ILE A 248 -3.54 -17.53 -10.41
CA ILE A 248 -2.11 -17.81 -10.60
C ILE A 248 -1.46 -18.26 -9.28
N HIS A 249 -1.74 -17.59 -8.17
CA HIS A 249 -1.20 -17.99 -6.87
C HIS A 249 -1.78 -19.32 -6.38
N LEU A 250 -3.07 -19.57 -6.58
CA LEU A 250 -3.70 -20.86 -6.28
C LEU A 250 -3.06 -21.99 -7.11
N ALA A 251 -2.82 -21.76 -8.40
CA ALA A 251 -2.14 -22.73 -9.27
C ALA A 251 -0.72 -23.03 -8.76
N ARG A 252 0.05 -22.02 -8.35
CA ARG A 252 1.41 -22.23 -7.78
C ARG A 252 1.40 -23.08 -6.51
N ILE A 253 0.38 -22.92 -5.65
CA ILE A 253 0.25 -23.79 -4.46
C ILE A 253 -0.01 -25.22 -4.90
N HIS A 254 -0.90 -25.47 -5.88
CA HIS A 254 -1.14 -26.81 -6.42
C HIS A 254 0.11 -27.42 -7.03
N VAL A 255 0.90 -26.65 -7.79
CA VAL A 255 2.21 -27.11 -8.33
C VAL A 255 3.13 -27.54 -7.19
N HIS A 256 3.25 -26.73 -6.14
CA HIS A 256 4.09 -27.05 -4.98
C HIS A 256 3.67 -28.36 -4.28
N LEU A 257 2.38 -28.67 -4.30
CA LEU A 257 1.83 -29.90 -3.72
C LEU A 257 1.87 -31.11 -4.68
N GLY A 258 2.35 -30.94 -5.91
CA GLY A 258 2.38 -31.99 -6.95
C GLY A 258 1.01 -32.26 -7.60
N ASP A 259 0.00 -31.40 -7.35
CA ASP A 259 -1.34 -31.53 -7.90
C ASP A 259 -1.43 -30.75 -9.25
N GLY A 260 -0.89 -31.34 -10.30
CA GLY A 260 -0.82 -30.73 -11.63
C GLY A 260 -2.20 -30.50 -12.25
N ASP A 261 -3.16 -31.38 -12.02
CA ASP A 261 -4.51 -31.27 -12.61
C ASP A 261 -5.26 -30.07 -11.99
N ALA A 262 -5.21 -29.91 -10.69
CA ALA A 262 -5.81 -28.76 -10.04
C ALA A 262 -5.10 -27.44 -10.40
N ALA A 263 -3.77 -27.47 -10.61
CA ALA A 263 -3.03 -26.30 -11.11
C ALA A 263 -3.54 -25.89 -12.51
N ARG A 264 -3.67 -26.86 -13.45
CA ARG A 264 -4.20 -26.61 -14.78
C ARG A 264 -5.64 -26.07 -14.75
N ALA A 265 -6.47 -26.61 -13.85
CA ALA A 265 -7.85 -26.15 -13.67
C ALA A 265 -7.96 -24.69 -13.22
N GLN A 266 -7.02 -24.20 -12.38
CA GLN A 266 -6.92 -22.79 -12.04
C GLN A 266 -6.45 -21.96 -13.25
N LEU A 267 -5.42 -22.40 -13.96
CA LEU A 267 -4.84 -21.69 -15.10
C LEU A 267 -5.79 -21.64 -16.31
N ALA A 268 -6.70 -22.62 -16.48
CA ALA A 268 -7.73 -22.61 -17.52
C ALA A 268 -8.67 -21.39 -17.41
N LYS A 269 -8.79 -20.78 -16.20
CA LYS A 269 -9.61 -19.62 -15.93
C LYS A 269 -8.83 -18.29 -15.97
N VAL A 270 -7.61 -18.30 -16.52
CA VAL A 270 -6.73 -17.12 -16.67
C VAL A 270 -6.67 -16.78 -18.15
N HIS A 271 -7.17 -15.60 -18.53
CA HIS A 271 -7.31 -15.13 -19.91
C HIS A 271 -6.70 -13.76 -20.17
N GLU A 272 -6.48 -12.98 -19.10
CA GLU A 272 -5.93 -11.63 -19.18
C GLU A 272 -4.50 -11.66 -19.78
N THR A 273 -4.27 -10.82 -20.77
CA THR A 273 -3.03 -10.80 -21.57
C THR A 273 -1.78 -10.59 -20.73
N GLN A 274 -1.87 -9.80 -19.67
CA GLN A 274 -0.76 -9.55 -18.75
C GLN A 274 -0.28 -10.79 -17.99
N TYR A 275 -1.07 -11.87 -17.92
CA TYR A 275 -0.70 -13.13 -17.27
C TYR A 275 -0.28 -14.22 -18.26
N THR A 276 -0.23 -13.94 -19.56
CA THR A 276 0.03 -14.95 -20.61
C THR A 276 1.38 -15.64 -20.40
N GLU A 277 2.46 -14.89 -20.23
CA GLU A 277 3.81 -15.44 -20.01
C GLU A 277 3.89 -16.23 -18.71
N LEU A 278 3.36 -15.65 -17.62
CA LEU A 278 3.39 -16.30 -16.32
C LEU A 278 2.60 -17.60 -16.28
N LYS A 279 1.45 -17.64 -16.97
CA LYS A 279 0.64 -18.85 -17.15
C LYS A 279 1.42 -19.91 -17.95
N ALA A 280 2.07 -19.51 -19.05
CA ALA A 280 2.87 -20.40 -19.88
C ALA A 280 4.04 -21.01 -19.09
N ASP A 281 4.75 -20.23 -18.29
CA ASP A 281 5.84 -20.69 -17.44
C ASP A 281 5.39 -21.72 -16.41
N ILE A 282 4.23 -21.49 -15.77
CA ILE A 282 3.70 -22.46 -14.81
C ILE A 282 3.27 -23.74 -15.52
N LEU A 283 2.60 -23.66 -16.68
CA LEU A 283 2.22 -24.85 -17.46
C LEU A 283 3.45 -25.65 -17.88
N LYS A 284 4.51 -24.99 -18.35
CA LYS A 284 5.78 -25.63 -18.70
C LYS A 284 6.44 -26.35 -17.51
N SER A 285 6.31 -25.83 -16.31
CA SER A 285 6.84 -26.48 -15.10
C SER A 285 6.09 -27.78 -14.74
N LEU A 286 4.86 -27.95 -15.21
CA LEU A 286 4.03 -29.15 -15.01
C LEU A 286 4.36 -30.27 -16.02
N ASP A 287 4.97 -29.92 -17.16
CA ASP A 287 5.40 -30.85 -18.21
C ASP A 287 6.93 -30.71 -18.40
N PRO A 288 7.75 -31.21 -17.47
CA PRO A 288 9.20 -31.11 -17.63
C PRO A 288 9.64 -31.81 -18.93
N PRO A 289 10.62 -31.27 -19.66
CA PRO A 289 11.13 -31.91 -20.86
C PRO A 289 11.62 -33.31 -20.51
N PRO A 290 11.49 -34.28 -21.44
CA PRO A 290 12.00 -35.63 -21.22
C PRO A 290 13.48 -35.53 -20.87
N PRO A 291 13.99 -36.42 -19.98
CA PRO A 291 15.40 -36.44 -19.61
C PRO A 291 16.26 -36.54 -20.88
N ALA A 292 17.31 -35.74 -20.95
CA ALA A 292 18.27 -35.79 -22.05
C ALA A 292 18.72 -37.26 -22.23
N LYS A 293 18.61 -37.78 -23.46
CA LYS A 293 19.08 -39.13 -23.76
C LYS A 293 20.57 -39.22 -23.41
N PRO A 294 21.00 -40.31 -22.76
CA PRO A 294 22.39 -40.50 -22.38
C PRO A 294 23.34 -40.50 -23.59
#